data_f471e1432ac950c09ef5973ef148b89c
#
_entry.id   f471e1432ac950c09ef5973ef148b89c
#
_cell.length_a   1.000
_cell.length_b   1.000
_cell.length_c   1.000
_cell.angle_alpha   90.00
_cell.angle_beta   90.00
_cell.angle_gamma   90.00
#
_symmetry.space_group_name_H-M   'P 1'
#
loop_
_entity.id
_entity.type
_entity.pdbx_description
1 polymer ?
#
loop_
_entity_poly.entity_id
_entity_poly.type
_entity_poly.pdbx_seq_one_letter_code
_entity_poly.pdbx_strand_id
1 'polypeptide(L)'
;MSAHGDLGYLLAILGQWERSAQESKEALRLDPTVAIYYGNLVFAFRGLNRLDEAKTTCQQAQTHNLENAWLISDCYGLAFVAREASALQELVNSARGKVGAEDVLLSNASDTEAFYGRSTKAREISRRAVESALRDNRREAAALWQLNSALREAEFGNVEEARKQVAAALGMSQSRDVHLLQALILARSGEMARSQSLLDDLAARFPLNTAINRYWVPTARASLALQRDEAQAIEVLRITAPYELAYPDPTLQTGIFLYPAFVRGEAYLREGKGGEAAAEFQKYATYRTAAVNCPLGALAQLQLGRSYLLTSEVDKARTAYQEFLTLWKDADPDIPILHQAKAEFAKLQPLAN
;
A
#
# COMPACT_ATOMS: atom_id res chain seq x y z
N MET A 1 25.03 -0.62 -13.71
CA MET A 1 24.66 -1.05 -12.35
C MET A 1 25.51 -2.23 -11.97
N SER A 2 25.83 -2.43 -10.69
CA SER A 2 26.59 -3.61 -10.26
C SER A 2 25.65 -4.81 -10.08
N ALA A 3 26.17 -6.02 -10.30
CA ALA A 3 25.40 -7.27 -10.07
C ALA A 3 24.82 -7.33 -8.65
N HIS A 4 25.54 -6.81 -7.65
CA HIS A 4 25.08 -6.73 -6.26
C HIS A 4 23.87 -5.80 -6.11
N GLY A 5 23.87 -4.63 -6.76
CA GLY A 5 22.74 -3.69 -6.72
C GLY A 5 21.46 -4.28 -7.32
N ASP A 6 21.58 -4.93 -8.48
CA ASP A 6 20.46 -5.59 -9.14
C ASP A 6 19.96 -6.80 -8.33
N LEU A 7 20.87 -7.61 -7.80
CA LEU A 7 20.51 -8.75 -6.96
C LEU A 7 19.83 -8.30 -5.66
N GLY A 8 20.32 -7.26 -5.01
CA GLY A 8 19.72 -6.68 -3.79
C GLY A 8 18.27 -6.27 -4.03
N TYR A 9 18.00 -5.59 -5.15
CA TYR A 9 16.66 -5.22 -5.55
C TYR A 9 15.75 -6.42 -5.83
N LEU A 10 16.20 -7.41 -6.60
CA LEU A 10 15.43 -8.63 -6.88
C LEU A 10 15.10 -9.43 -5.61
N LEU A 11 16.02 -9.49 -4.65
CA LEU A 11 15.80 -10.13 -3.37
C LEU A 11 14.72 -9.41 -2.55
N ALA A 12 14.68 -8.07 -2.58
CA ALA A 12 13.63 -7.28 -1.94
C ALA A 12 12.25 -7.56 -2.56
N ILE A 13 12.15 -7.66 -3.89
CA ILE A 13 10.91 -8.04 -4.59
C ILE A 13 10.37 -9.39 -4.08
N LEU A 14 11.26 -10.31 -3.70
CA LEU A 14 10.89 -11.63 -3.18
C LEU A 14 10.72 -11.66 -1.64
N GLY A 15 10.86 -10.53 -0.95
CA GLY A 15 10.77 -10.45 0.52
C GLY A 15 11.98 -10.98 1.26
N GLN A 16 13.12 -11.21 0.56
CA GLN A 16 14.36 -11.70 1.17
C GLN A 16 15.23 -10.55 1.69
N TRP A 17 14.68 -9.83 2.66
CA TRP A 17 15.18 -8.53 3.10
C TRP A 17 16.61 -8.53 3.65
N GLU A 18 17.01 -9.54 4.47
CA GLU A 18 18.37 -9.62 5.00
C GLU A 18 19.40 -9.79 3.89
N ARG A 19 19.11 -10.66 2.92
CA ARG A 19 19.98 -10.84 1.76
C ARG A 19 20.02 -9.60 0.89
N SER A 20 18.87 -8.95 0.69
CA SER A 20 18.78 -7.68 -0.03
C SER A 20 19.67 -6.62 0.61
N ALA A 21 19.65 -6.48 1.95
CA ALA A 21 20.50 -5.54 2.68
C ALA A 21 21.98 -5.86 2.52
N GLN A 22 22.36 -7.14 2.56
CA GLN A 22 23.76 -7.57 2.36
C GLN A 22 24.27 -7.21 0.98
N GLU A 23 23.52 -7.52 -0.07
CA GLU A 23 23.88 -7.22 -1.45
C GLU A 23 23.92 -5.70 -1.71
N SER A 24 22.99 -4.94 -1.16
CA SER A 24 22.95 -3.48 -1.28
C SER A 24 24.15 -2.82 -0.56
N LYS A 25 24.57 -3.33 0.61
CA LYS A 25 25.80 -2.89 1.29
C LYS A 25 27.05 -3.15 0.47
N GLU A 26 27.13 -4.30 -0.17
CA GLU A 26 28.27 -4.64 -1.03
C GLU A 26 28.30 -3.75 -2.29
N ALA A 27 27.14 -3.45 -2.88
CA ALA A 27 27.04 -2.49 -3.97
C ALA A 27 27.56 -1.10 -3.58
N LEU A 28 27.18 -0.60 -2.39
CA LEU A 28 27.67 0.68 -1.86
C LEU A 28 29.16 0.67 -1.53
N ARG A 29 29.69 -0.46 -1.02
CA ARG A 29 31.13 -0.59 -0.77
C ARG A 29 31.94 -0.50 -2.06
N LEU A 30 31.42 -1.05 -3.16
CA LEU A 30 32.09 -1.03 -4.46
C LEU A 30 31.95 0.32 -5.17
N ASP A 31 30.80 0.97 -5.06
CA ASP A 31 30.57 2.30 -5.66
C ASP A 31 29.61 3.13 -4.79
N PRO A 32 30.13 3.96 -3.88
CA PRO A 32 29.31 4.81 -3.01
C PRO A 32 28.70 6.03 -3.69
N THR A 33 28.92 6.23 -4.99
CA THR A 33 28.42 7.40 -5.72
C THR A 33 27.07 7.15 -6.42
N VAL A 34 26.54 5.94 -6.34
CA VAL A 34 25.32 5.53 -7.05
C VAL A 34 24.09 5.61 -6.14
N ALA A 35 23.24 6.62 -6.36
CA ALA A 35 22.05 6.89 -5.54
C ALA A 35 21.10 5.70 -5.38
N ILE A 36 20.93 4.86 -6.41
CA ILE A 36 20.00 3.72 -6.36
C ILE A 36 20.43 2.67 -5.32
N TYR A 37 21.72 2.53 -5.02
CA TYR A 37 22.18 1.57 -4.01
C TYR A 37 21.79 1.99 -2.60
N TYR A 38 21.80 3.31 -2.33
CA TYR A 38 21.24 3.84 -1.07
C TYR A 38 19.73 3.57 -0.99
N GLY A 39 18.99 3.79 -2.09
CA GLY A 39 17.56 3.46 -2.16
C GLY A 39 17.29 1.99 -1.86
N ASN A 40 18.01 1.06 -2.50
CA ASN A 40 17.87 -0.37 -2.27
C ASN A 40 18.15 -0.74 -0.80
N LEU A 41 19.16 -0.11 -0.18
CA LEU A 41 19.51 -0.39 1.22
C LEU A 41 18.46 0.20 2.19
N VAL A 42 17.99 1.43 1.95
CA VAL A 42 16.88 2.03 2.73
C VAL A 42 15.64 1.14 2.65
N PHE A 43 15.31 0.69 1.45
CA PHE A 43 14.17 -0.17 1.21
C PHE A 43 14.30 -1.51 1.95
N ALA A 44 15.48 -2.14 1.90
CA ALA A 44 15.74 -3.38 2.64
C ALA A 44 15.61 -3.17 4.16
N PHE A 45 16.14 -2.08 4.72
CA PHE A 45 16.01 -1.78 6.13
C PHE A 45 14.56 -1.48 6.55
N ARG A 46 13.76 -0.86 5.68
CA ARG A 46 12.33 -0.71 5.90
C ARG A 46 11.62 -2.07 6.01
N GLY A 47 11.90 -2.98 5.09
CA GLY A 47 11.37 -4.35 5.13
C GLY A 47 11.75 -5.12 6.39
N LEU A 48 12.94 -4.84 6.95
CA LEU A 48 13.44 -5.41 8.20
C LEU A 48 12.96 -4.70 9.48
N ASN A 49 12.17 -3.64 9.36
CA ASN A 49 11.76 -2.78 10.48
C ASN A 49 12.94 -2.12 11.23
N ARG A 50 14.04 -1.86 10.53
CA ARG A 50 15.29 -1.27 11.05
C ARG A 50 15.32 0.23 10.75
N LEU A 51 14.44 0.97 11.46
CA LEU A 51 14.16 2.38 11.20
C LEU A 51 15.42 3.28 11.28
N ASP A 52 16.25 3.09 12.30
CA ASP A 52 17.42 3.96 12.53
C ASP A 52 18.48 3.78 11.43
N GLU A 53 18.71 2.53 10.98
CA GLU A 53 19.64 2.25 9.89
C GLU A 53 19.13 2.79 8.56
N ALA A 54 17.82 2.69 8.31
CA ALA A 54 17.20 3.28 7.14
C ALA A 54 17.35 4.81 7.13
N LYS A 55 17.08 5.49 8.24
CA LYS A 55 17.28 6.94 8.40
C LYS A 55 18.73 7.35 8.19
N THR A 56 19.67 6.64 8.82
CA THR A 56 21.11 6.90 8.66
C THR A 56 21.51 6.79 7.19
N THR A 57 21.00 5.79 6.47
CA THR A 57 21.28 5.61 5.04
C THR A 57 20.73 6.76 4.18
N CYS A 58 19.50 7.25 4.47
CA CYS A 58 18.96 8.44 3.83
C CYS A 58 19.84 9.68 4.07
N GLN A 59 20.30 9.89 5.30
CA GLN A 59 21.19 11.01 5.65
C GLN A 59 22.55 10.93 4.93
N GLN A 60 23.13 9.74 4.84
CA GLN A 60 24.37 9.52 4.10
C GLN A 60 24.22 9.89 2.61
N ALA A 61 23.14 9.45 1.95
CA ALA A 61 22.86 9.82 0.58
C ALA A 61 22.73 11.35 0.40
N GLN A 62 22.03 12.02 1.31
CA GLN A 62 21.90 13.49 1.30
C GLN A 62 23.25 14.19 1.47
N THR A 63 24.11 13.72 2.38
CA THR A 63 25.47 14.27 2.58
C THR A 63 26.32 14.18 1.32
N HIS A 64 26.10 13.14 0.51
CA HIS A 64 26.77 12.99 -0.79
C HIS A 64 26.05 13.67 -1.95
N ASN A 65 24.97 14.43 -1.70
CA ASN A 65 24.12 15.06 -2.71
C ASN A 65 23.57 14.05 -3.75
N LEU A 66 23.26 12.82 -3.31
CA LEU A 66 22.76 11.77 -4.16
C LEU A 66 21.24 11.72 -4.07
N GLU A 67 20.58 11.80 -5.24
CA GLU A 67 19.12 11.79 -5.34
C GLU A 67 18.67 10.88 -6.48
N ASN A 68 17.59 10.17 -6.26
CA ASN A 68 16.70 9.60 -7.27
C ASN A 68 15.30 9.49 -6.71
N ALA A 69 14.29 9.34 -7.56
CA ALA A 69 12.88 9.34 -7.18
C ALA A 69 12.57 8.28 -6.11
N TRP A 70 13.18 7.11 -6.20
CA TRP A 70 12.94 5.97 -5.30
C TRP A 70 13.52 6.21 -3.91
N LEU A 71 14.77 6.63 -3.85
CA LEU A 71 15.43 7.00 -2.59
C LEU A 71 14.64 8.10 -1.85
N ILE A 72 14.21 9.15 -2.58
CA ILE A 72 13.42 10.23 -1.99
C ILE A 72 12.06 9.71 -1.49
N SER A 73 11.41 8.83 -2.26
CA SER A 73 10.16 8.19 -1.87
C SER A 73 10.32 7.33 -0.61
N ASP A 74 11.40 6.56 -0.51
CA ASP A 74 11.68 5.75 0.67
C ASP A 74 11.97 6.60 1.90
N CYS A 75 12.75 7.68 1.75
CA CYS A 75 12.99 8.64 2.83
C CYS A 75 11.71 9.37 3.25
N TYR A 76 10.78 9.65 2.30
CA TYR A 76 9.46 10.16 2.62
C TYR A 76 8.66 9.19 3.51
N GLY A 77 8.64 7.92 3.18
CA GLY A 77 7.99 6.89 3.99
C GLY A 77 8.56 6.80 5.41
N LEU A 78 9.89 6.95 5.58
CA LEU A 78 10.53 7.00 6.89
C LEU A 78 10.15 8.24 7.69
N ALA A 79 10.12 9.42 7.06
CA ALA A 79 9.68 10.67 7.69
C ALA A 79 8.21 10.57 8.15
N PHE A 80 7.35 9.89 7.36
CA PHE A 80 5.97 9.60 7.76
C PHE A 80 5.91 8.74 9.03
N VAL A 81 6.63 7.62 9.06
CA VAL A 81 6.68 6.71 10.23
C VAL A 81 7.21 7.43 11.47
N ALA A 82 8.18 8.33 11.28
CA ALA A 82 8.76 9.15 12.34
C ALA A 82 7.87 10.35 12.74
N ARG A 83 6.78 10.63 12.01
CA ARG A 83 5.87 11.78 12.23
C ARG A 83 6.58 13.14 12.05
N GLU A 84 7.51 13.23 11.12
CA GLU A 84 8.32 14.43 10.84
C GLU A 84 7.63 15.27 9.73
N ALA A 85 6.61 16.05 10.09
CA ALA A 85 5.76 16.75 9.12
C ALA A 85 6.52 17.76 8.24
N SER A 86 7.53 18.45 8.79
CA SER A 86 8.39 19.37 8.03
C SER A 86 9.20 18.63 6.96
N ALA A 87 9.79 17.48 7.32
CA ALA A 87 10.58 16.66 6.40
C ALA A 87 9.71 16.14 5.24
N LEU A 88 8.47 15.73 5.51
CA LEU A 88 7.53 15.33 4.44
C LEU A 88 7.32 16.45 3.42
N GLN A 89 7.08 17.68 3.89
CA GLN A 89 6.87 18.83 3.02
C GLN A 89 8.13 19.22 2.25
N GLU A 90 9.30 19.16 2.89
CA GLU A 90 10.60 19.43 2.26
C GLU A 90 10.88 18.44 1.12
N LEU A 91 10.64 17.14 1.35
CA LEU A 91 10.83 16.09 0.33
C LEU A 91 9.90 16.29 -0.87
N VAL A 92 8.62 16.63 -0.65
CA VAL A 92 7.70 16.95 -1.75
C VAL A 92 8.16 18.18 -2.51
N ASN A 93 8.62 19.23 -1.81
CA ASN A 93 9.12 20.45 -2.44
C ASN A 93 10.39 20.21 -3.22
N SER A 94 11.31 19.37 -2.74
CA SER A 94 12.56 19.04 -3.42
C SER A 94 12.35 18.31 -4.76
N ALA A 95 11.25 17.58 -4.89
CA ALA A 95 10.90 16.85 -6.11
C ALA A 95 10.20 17.73 -7.17
N ARG A 96 9.76 18.94 -6.82
CA ARG A 96 8.98 19.82 -7.71
C ARG A 96 9.72 20.11 -9.01
N GLY A 97 9.06 19.86 -10.15
CA GLY A 97 9.61 20.06 -11.50
C GLY A 97 10.65 19.02 -11.92
N LYS A 98 11.01 18.05 -11.08
CA LYS A 98 11.92 16.98 -11.44
C LYS A 98 11.15 15.83 -12.11
N VAL A 99 11.48 15.54 -13.37
CA VAL A 99 10.86 14.46 -14.16
C VAL A 99 10.96 13.13 -13.43
N GLY A 100 9.81 12.45 -13.26
CA GLY A 100 9.74 11.14 -12.62
C GLY A 100 9.92 11.14 -11.09
N ALA A 101 10.14 12.30 -10.47
CA ALA A 101 10.19 12.43 -9.03
C ALA A 101 8.98 13.20 -8.47
N GLU A 102 8.55 14.25 -9.15
CA GLU A 102 7.41 15.06 -8.69
C GLU A 102 6.13 14.23 -8.60
N ASP A 103 5.79 13.46 -9.61
CA ASP A 103 4.60 12.61 -9.63
C ASP A 103 4.64 11.51 -8.56
N VAL A 104 5.80 10.91 -8.32
CA VAL A 104 6.01 9.90 -7.25
C VAL A 104 5.76 10.53 -5.87
N LEU A 105 6.38 11.67 -5.58
CA LEU A 105 6.23 12.32 -4.27
C LEU A 105 4.82 12.90 -4.06
N LEU A 106 4.15 13.36 -5.11
CA LEU A 106 2.75 13.75 -5.06
C LEU A 106 1.86 12.53 -4.76
N SER A 107 2.13 11.37 -5.37
CA SER A 107 1.39 10.14 -5.05
C SER A 107 1.58 9.73 -3.57
N ASN A 108 2.80 9.76 -3.05
CA ASN A 108 3.06 9.52 -1.63
C ASN A 108 2.34 10.52 -0.72
N ALA A 109 2.35 11.80 -1.06
CA ALA A 109 1.62 12.82 -0.31
C ALA A 109 0.11 12.59 -0.34
N SER A 110 -0.43 12.14 -1.48
CA SER A 110 -1.82 11.75 -1.62
C SER A 110 -2.19 10.56 -0.72
N ASP A 111 -1.34 9.54 -0.64
CA ASP A 111 -1.53 8.39 0.25
C ASP A 111 -1.48 8.82 1.72
N THR A 112 -0.61 9.77 2.07
CA THR A 112 -0.58 10.34 3.43
C THR A 112 -1.89 11.03 3.79
N GLU A 113 -2.47 11.82 2.88
CA GLU A 113 -3.78 12.44 3.14
C GLU A 113 -4.89 11.38 3.25
N ALA A 114 -4.86 10.35 2.41
CA ALA A 114 -5.81 9.24 2.46
C ALA A 114 -5.65 8.41 3.74
N PHE A 115 -4.43 8.20 4.24
CA PHE A 115 -4.18 7.52 5.52
C PHE A 115 -4.89 8.21 6.69
N TYR A 116 -5.02 9.53 6.64
CA TYR A 116 -5.77 10.32 7.63
C TYR A 116 -7.25 10.55 7.25
N GLY A 117 -7.76 9.90 6.21
CA GLY A 117 -9.15 10.03 5.76
C GLY A 117 -9.49 11.34 5.06
N ARG A 118 -8.50 12.16 4.70
CA ARG A 118 -8.70 13.43 3.99
C ARG A 118 -8.81 13.19 2.48
N SER A 119 -9.89 12.51 2.07
CA SER A 119 -10.11 12.01 0.72
C SER A 119 -10.14 13.12 -0.33
N THR A 120 -10.77 14.26 -0.06
CA THR A 120 -10.85 15.40 -0.97
C THR A 120 -9.45 15.92 -1.31
N LYS A 121 -8.62 16.09 -0.30
CA LYS A 121 -7.23 16.53 -0.46
C LYS A 121 -6.39 15.47 -1.15
N ALA A 122 -6.59 14.20 -0.81
CA ALA A 122 -5.92 13.07 -1.46
C ALA A 122 -6.24 13.03 -2.97
N ARG A 123 -7.50 13.22 -3.37
CA ARG A 123 -7.93 13.30 -4.78
C ARG A 123 -7.27 14.47 -5.52
N GLU A 124 -7.23 15.66 -4.90
CA GLU A 124 -6.57 16.82 -5.47
C GLU A 124 -5.09 16.55 -5.76
N ILE A 125 -4.37 16.00 -4.78
CA ILE A 125 -2.94 15.70 -4.92
C ILE A 125 -2.72 14.57 -5.93
N SER A 126 -3.58 13.52 -5.95
CA SER A 126 -3.52 12.46 -6.98
C SER A 126 -3.68 13.02 -8.39
N ARG A 127 -4.63 13.94 -8.60
CA ARG A 127 -4.80 14.60 -9.90
C ARG A 127 -3.52 15.33 -10.34
N ARG A 128 -2.86 16.03 -9.43
CA ARG A 128 -1.58 16.68 -9.69
C ARG A 128 -0.45 15.68 -10.02
N ALA A 129 -0.44 14.52 -9.36
CA ALA A 129 0.51 13.44 -9.69
C ALA A 129 0.28 12.93 -11.12
N VAL A 130 -0.98 12.69 -11.50
CA VAL A 130 -1.37 12.29 -12.86
C VAL A 130 -0.96 13.35 -13.87
N GLU A 131 -1.27 14.63 -13.63
CA GLU A 131 -0.92 15.75 -14.51
C GLU A 131 0.61 15.89 -14.68
N SER A 132 1.38 15.72 -13.58
CA SER A 132 2.84 15.74 -13.63
C SER A 132 3.39 14.62 -14.51
N ALA A 133 2.91 13.38 -14.32
CA ALA A 133 3.32 12.25 -15.15
C ALA A 133 2.95 12.43 -16.64
N LEU A 134 1.75 12.97 -16.94
CA LEU A 134 1.33 13.24 -18.31
C LEU A 134 2.16 14.34 -18.98
N ARG A 135 2.52 15.40 -18.25
CA ARG A 135 3.39 16.46 -18.73
C ARG A 135 4.76 15.91 -19.16
N ASP A 136 5.24 14.89 -18.45
CA ASP A 136 6.50 14.22 -18.70
C ASP A 136 6.39 13.04 -19.71
N ASN A 137 5.25 12.92 -20.42
CA ASN A 137 4.93 11.81 -21.34
C ASN A 137 4.94 10.40 -20.69
N ARG A 138 4.80 10.30 -19.37
CA ARG A 138 4.81 9.05 -18.61
C ARG A 138 3.38 8.54 -18.42
N ARG A 139 2.71 8.18 -19.54
CA ARG A 139 1.29 7.79 -19.57
C ARG A 139 0.95 6.59 -18.70
N GLU A 140 1.85 5.60 -18.63
CA GLU A 140 1.67 4.43 -17.76
C GLU A 140 1.73 4.83 -16.28
N ALA A 141 2.71 5.63 -15.87
CA ALA A 141 2.78 6.15 -14.51
C ALA A 141 1.51 6.96 -14.16
N ALA A 142 1.04 7.81 -15.07
CA ALA A 142 -0.21 8.56 -14.87
C ALA A 142 -1.42 7.63 -14.65
N ALA A 143 -1.54 6.55 -15.45
CA ALA A 143 -2.59 5.54 -15.27
C ALA A 143 -2.49 4.84 -13.92
N LEU A 144 -1.28 4.49 -13.48
CA LEU A 144 -1.05 3.83 -12.18
C LEU A 144 -1.37 4.76 -11.00
N TRP A 145 -1.01 6.06 -11.07
CA TRP A 145 -1.41 7.03 -10.04
C TRP A 145 -2.93 7.22 -9.97
N GLN A 146 -3.60 7.22 -11.13
CA GLN A 146 -5.06 7.26 -11.19
C GLN A 146 -5.69 6.01 -10.58
N LEU A 147 -5.14 4.81 -10.86
CA LEU A 147 -5.62 3.55 -10.29
C LEU A 147 -5.32 3.43 -8.80
N ASN A 148 -4.20 3.97 -8.32
CA ASN A 148 -3.94 4.06 -6.89
C ASN A 148 -5.04 4.85 -6.18
N SER A 149 -5.42 6.01 -6.73
CA SER A 149 -6.55 6.77 -6.22
C SER A 149 -7.85 5.95 -6.26
N ALA A 150 -8.12 5.25 -7.37
CA ALA A 150 -9.31 4.39 -7.53
C ALA A 150 -9.37 3.26 -6.50
N LEU A 151 -8.23 2.64 -6.18
CA LEU A 151 -8.17 1.58 -5.16
C LEU A 151 -8.55 2.11 -3.79
N ARG A 152 -8.04 3.28 -3.39
CA ARG A 152 -8.44 3.93 -2.13
C ARG A 152 -9.93 4.22 -2.06
N GLU A 153 -10.52 4.71 -3.17
CA GLU A 153 -11.96 4.94 -3.24
C GLU A 153 -12.76 3.64 -3.03
N ALA A 154 -12.31 2.53 -3.64
CA ALA A 154 -12.94 1.23 -3.44
C ALA A 154 -12.84 0.76 -1.98
N GLU A 155 -11.67 0.91 -1.33
CA GLU A 155 -11.45 0.53 0.07
C GLU A 155 -12.26 1.40 1.05
N PHE A 156 -12.50 2.65 0.72
CA PHE A 156 -13.31 3.57 1.52
C PHE A 156 -14.83 3.42 1.30
N GLY A 157 -15.22 2.60 0.30
CA GLY A 157 -16.62 2.34 -0.04
C GLY A 157 -17.19 3.27 -1.12
N ASN A 158 -16.37 4.12 -1.75
CA ASN A 158 -16.75 5.04 -2.82
C ASN A 158 -16.70 4.35 -4.19
N VAL A 159 -17.47 3.27 -4.37
CA VAL A 159 -17.39 2.36 -5.52
C VAL A 159 -17.59 3.06 -6.87
N GLU A 160 -18.53 4.00 -6.95
CA GLU A 160 -18.80 4.73 -8.21
C GLU A 160 -17.62 5.62 -8.62
N GLU A 161 -16.99 6.29 -7.66
CA GLU A 161 -15.80 7.10 -7.94
C GLU A 161 -14.61 6.21 -8.34
N ALA A 162 -14.46 5.05 -7.71
CA ALA A 162 -13.45 4.05 -8.10
C ALA A 162 -13.62 3.62 -9.56
N ARG A 163 -14.85 3.29 -9.98
CA ARG A 163 -15.16 2.89 -11.37
C ARG A 163 -14.85 3.99 -12.38
N LYS A 164 -15.23 5.22 -12.08
CA LYS A 164 -14.93 6.39 -12.93
C LYS A 164 -13.43 6.58 -13.11
N GLN A 165 -12.68 6.46 -12.04
CA GLN A 165 -11.22 6.61 -12.08
C GLN A 165 -10.53 5.45 -12.84
N VAL A 166 -11.02 4.23 -12.72
CA VAL A 166 -10.58 3.09 -13.55
C VAL A 166 -10.77 3.38 -15.04
N ALA A 167 -11.95 3.87 -15.43
CA ALA A 167 -12.21 4.21 -16.83
C ALA A 167 -11.26 5.29 -17.37
N ALA A 168 -10.95 6.31 -16.56
CA ALA A 168 -10.00 7.36 -16.93
C ALA A 168 -8.57 6.79 -17.10
N ALA A 169 -8.12 5.91 -16.21
CA ALA A 169 -6.79 5.28 -16.30
C ALA A 169 -6.60 4.47 -17.58
N LEU A 170 -7.61 3.70 -17.98
CA LEU A 170 -7.56 2.89 -19.21
C LEU A 170 -7.43 3.73 -20.49
N GLY A 171 -7.89 4.98 -20.49
CA GLY A 171 -7.66 5.94 -21.56
C GLY A 171 -6.21 6.40 -21.68
N MET A 172 -5.39 6.20 -20.63
CA MET A 172 -3.98 6.60 -20.61
C MET A 172 -3.04 5.45 -21.01
N SER A 173 -3.24 4.25 -20.44
CA SER A 173 -2.43 3.06 -20.69
C SER A 173 -3.22 1.78 -20.47
N GLN A 174 -2.80 0.71 -21.17
CA GLN A 174 -3.33 -0.65 -21.03
C GLN A 174 -2.19 -1.65 -20.80
N SER A 175 -1.20 -1.25 -20.02
CA SER A 175 -0.06 -2.13 -19.69
C SER A 175 -0.49 -3.27 -18.76
N ARG A 176 0.40 -4.24 -18.59
CA ARG A 176 0.26 -5.37 -17.66
C ARG A 176 -0.14 -4.89 -16.26
N ASP A 177 0.56 -3.88 -15.74
CA ASP A 177 0.40 -3.42 -14.37
C ASP A 177 -0.88 -2.60 -14.19
N VAL A 178 -1.27 -1.85 -15.21
CA VAL A 178 -2.58 -1.18 -15.27
C VAL A 178 -3.72 -2.21 -15.23
N HIS A 179 -3.66 -3.28 -16.01
CA HIS A 179 -4.67 -4.35 -16.00
C HIS A 179 -4.68 -5.11 -14.67
N LEU A 180 -3.53 -5.31 -14.05
CA LEU A 180 -3.42 -5.99 -12.75
C LEU A 180 -4.14 -5.18 -11.65
N LEU A 181 -3.83 -3.89 -11.56
CA LEU A 181 -4.44 -3.01 -10.57
C LEU A 181 -5.93 -2.80 -10.86
N GLN A 182 -6.31 -2.69 -12.14
CA GLN A 182 -7.71 -2.68 -12.56
C GLN A 182 -8.45 -3.92 -12.06
N ALA A 183 -7.89 -5.12 -12.26
CA ALA A 183 -8.54 -6.36 -11.84
C ALA A 183 -8.79 -6.39 -10.32
N LEU A 184 -7.81 -5.93 -9.52
CA LEU A 184 -7.96 -5.81 -8.07
C LEU A 184 -9.07 -4.82 -7.69
N ILE A 185 -9.09 -3.63 -8.28
CA ILE A 185 -10.11 -2.61 -8.00
C ILE A 185 -11.51 -3.11 -8.37
N LEU A 186 -11.65 -3.78 -9.52
CA LEU A 186 -12.91 -4.39 -9.94
C LEU A 186 -13.38 -5.47 -8.95
N ALA A 187 -12.45 -6.30 -8.43
CA ALA A 187 -12.76 -7.28 -7.39
C ALA A 187 -13.29 -6.61 -6.13
N ARG A 188 -12.61 -5.55 -5.67
CA ARG A 188 -13.01 -4.77 -4.48
C ARG A 188 -14.31 -4.00 -4.70
N SER A 189 -14.64 -3.64 -5.94
CA SER A 189 -15.85 -2.91 -6.33
C SER A 189 -17.03 -3.83 -6.69
N GLY A 190 -16.90 -5.16 -6.53
CA GLY A 190 -17.97 -6.12 -6.81
C GLY A 190 -18.18 -6.46 -8.29
N GLU A 191 -17.28 -6.04 -9.20
CA GLU A 191 -17.36 -6.31 -10.64
C GLU A 191 -16.74 -7.68 -11.01
N MET A 192 -17.37 -8.74 -10.51
CA MET A 192 -16.78 -10.08 -10.47
C MET A 192 -16.38 -10.64 -11.83
N ALA A 193 -17.27 -10.59 -12.84
CA ALA A 193 -17.02 -11.19 -14.15
C ALA A 193 -15.86 -10.50 -14.88
N ARG A 194 -15.81 -9.19 -14.85
CA ARG A 194 -14.75 -8.39 -15.48
C ARG A 194 -13.39 -8.61 -14.79
N SER A 195 -13.37 -8.61 -13.46
CA SER A 195 -12.16 -8.90 -12.70
C SER A 195 -11.64 -10.30 -13.01
N GLN A 196 -12.51 -11.33 -12.95
CA GLN A 196 -12.11 -12.71 -13.23
C GLN A 196 -11.50 -12.88 -14.62
N SER A 197 -12.12 -12.28 -15.64
CA SER A 197 -11.62 -12.34 -17.03
C SER A 197 -10.22 -11.73 -17.17
N LEU A 198 -9.96 -10.59 -16.51
CA LEU A 198 -8.63 -9.95 -16.51
C LEU A 198 -7.59 -10.80 -15.78
N LEU A 199 -7.97 -11.41 -14.64
CA LEU A 199 -7.06 -12.27 -13.88
C LEU A 199 -6.66 -13.53 -14.64
N ASP A 200 -7.60 -14.11 -15.40
CA ASP A 200 -7.34 -15.30 -16.22
C ASP A 200 -6.42 -14.94 -17.40
N ASP A 201 -6.66 -13.80 -18.07
CA ASP A 201 -5.78 -13.30 -19.14
C ASP A 201 -4.35 -13.04 -18.62
N LEU A 202 -4.22 -12.34 -17.48
CA LEU A 202 -2.93 -12.03 -16.87
C LEU A 202 -2.16 -13.30 -16.49
N ALA A 203 -2.82 -14.27 -15.87
CA ALA A 203 -2.20 -15.54 -15.50
C ALA A 203 -1.75 -16.35 -16.74
N ALA A 204 -2.55 -16.35 -17.80
CA ALA A 204 -2.24 -17.05 -19.05
C ALA A 204 -1.08 -16.37 -19.81
N ARG A 205 -1.04 -15.05 -19.87
CA ARG A 205 0.00 -14.29 -20.59
C ARG A 205 1.33 -14.24 -19.86
N PHE A 206 1.32 -14.32 -18.52
CA PHE A 206 2.53 -14.21 -17.71
C PHE A 206 2.72 -15.40 -16.75
N PRO A 207 2.74 -16.65 -17.25
CA PRO A 207 2.69 -17.85 -16.40
C PRO A 207 3.91 -18.02 -15.48
N LEU A 208 5.05 -17.44 -15.84
CA LEU A 208 6.30 -17.52 -15.06
C LEU A 208 6.52 -16.32 -14.15
N ASN A 209 5.62 -15.33 -14.15
CA ASN A 209 5.79 -14.15 -13.29
C ASN A 209 5.33 -14.47 -11.85
N THR A 210 6.30 -14.53 -10.93
CA THR A 210 6.06 -14.86 -9.53
C THR A 210 5.16 -13.81 -8.85
N ALA A 211 5.38 -12.52 -9.07
CA ALA A 211 4.58 -11.45 -8.46
C ALA A 211 3.11 -11.55 -8.89
N ILE A 212 2.85 -11.79 -10.17
CA ILE A 212 1.50 -11.96 -10.68
C ILE A 212 0.85 -13.23 -10.10
N ASN A 213 1.51 -14.40 -10.23
CA ASN A 213 0.85 -15.68 -9.98
C ASN A 213 0.92 -16.14 -8.52
N ARG A 214 1.81 -15.57 -7.69
CA ARG A 214 1.97 -15.94 -6.29
C ARG A 214 1.56 -14.86 -5.31
N TYR A 215 1.25 -13.65 -5.79
CA TYR A 215 0.83 -12.55 -4.94
C TYR A 215 -0.46 -11.89 -5.45
N TRP A 216 -0.46 -11.25 -6.63
CA TRP A 216 -1.56 -10.39 -7.08
C TRP A 216 -2.81 -11.15 -7.53
N VAL A 217 -2.66 -12.13 -8.43
CA VAL A 217 -3.80 -12.92 -8.93
C VAL A 217 -4.49 -13.66 -7.78
N PRO A 218 -3.78 -14.36 -6.86
CA PRO A 218 -4.41 -14.95 -5.68
C PRO A 218 -5.12 -13.92 -4.81
N THR A 219 -4.52 -12.75 -4.58
CA THR A 219 -5.11 -11.69 -3.75
C THR A 219 -6.42 -11.15 -4.35
N ALA A 220 -6.43 -10.86 -5.65
CA ALA A 220 -7.64 -10.39 -6.32
C ALA A 220 -8.71 -11.49 -6.41
N ARG A 221 -8.33 -12.74 -6.68
CA ARG A 221 -9.27 -13.89 -6.63
C ARG A 221 -9.86 -14.11 -5.24
N ALA A 222 -9.04 -13.96 -4.19
CA ALA A 222 -9.55 -14.02 -2.82
C ALA A 222 -10.53 -12.87 -2.54
N SER A 223 -10.25 -11.65 -3.03
CA SER A 223 -11.19 -10.52 -2.93
C SER A 223 -12.52 -10.79 -3.64
N LEU A 224 -12.51 -11.53 -4.77
CA LEU A 224 -13.75 -12.01 -5.41
C LEU A 224 -14.47 -13.07 -4.56
N ALA A 225 -13.71 -14.03 -4.00
CA ALA A 225 -14.26 -15.10 -3.19
C ALA A 225 -14.93 -14.58 -1.91
N LEU A 226 -14.43 -13.49 -1.31
CA LEU A 226 -15.06 -12.82 -0.15
C LEU A 226 -16.54 -12.49 -0.35
N GLN A 227 -17.02 -12.38 -1.58
CA GLN A 227 -18.42 -12.09 -1.88
C GLN A 227 -19.33 -13.32 -1.78
N ARG A 228 -18.77 -14.55 -1.71
CA ARG A 228 -19.52 -15.80 -1.84
C ARG A 228 -19.04 -16.93 -0.93
N ASP A 229 -17.75 -17.02 -0.65
CA ASP A 229 -17.12 -18.15 0.04
C ASP A 229 -15.80 -17.68 0.69
N GLU A 230 -15.88 -17.38 1.97
CA GLU A 230 -14.77 -16.90 2.77
C GLU A 230 -13.69 -17.97 2.93
N ALA A 231 -14.08 -19.24 3.08
CA ALA A 231 -13.13 -20.36 3.20
C ALA A 231 -12.30 -20.52 1.92
N GLN A 232 -12.90 -20.33 0.76
CA GLN A 232 -12.18 -20.30 -0.51
C GLN A 232 -11.22 -19.13 -0.58
N ALA A 233 -11.59 -17.95 -0.08
CA ALA A 233 -10.70 -16.79 -0.04
C ALA A 233 -9.43 -17.08 0.79
N ILE A 234 -9.57 -17.71 1.95
CA ILE A 234 -8.45 -18.10 2.81
C ILE A 234 -7.56 -19.13 2.10
N GLU A 235 -8.16 -20.15 1.48
CA GLU A 235 -7.40 -21.20 0.79
C GLU A 235 -6.59 -20.66 -0.39
N VAL A 236 -7.20 -19.81 -1.22
CA VAL A 236 -6.51 -19.16 -2.37
C VAL A 236 -5.31 -18.33 -1.89
N LEU A 237 -5.37 -17.71 -0.71
CA LEU A 237 -4.29 -16.90 -0.16
C LEU A 237 -3.13 -17.69 0.44
N ARG A 238 -3.23 -19.01 0.63
CA ARG A 238 -2.11 -19.81 1.17
C ARG A 238 -0.85 -19.71 0.32
N ILE A 239 -1.01 -19.60 -0.99
CA ILE A 239 0.11 -19.48 -1.92
C ILE A 239 0.89 -18.18 -1.77
N THR A 240 0.29 -17.14 -1.18
CA THR A 240 0.93 -15.82 -0.98
C THR A 240 1.85 -15.80 0.24
N ALA A 241 1.72 -16.75 1.17
CA ALA A 241 2.43 -16.73 2.46
C ALA A 241 3.96 -16.54 2.36
N PRO A 242 4.70 -17.20 1.44
CA PRO A 242 6.14 -16.99 1.29
C PRO A 242 6.52 -15.60 0.78
N TYR A 243 5.55 -14.86 0.20
CA TYR A 243 5.73 -13.57 -0.45
C TYR A 243 4.99 -12.44 0.27
N GLU A 244 4.45 -12.69 1.46
CA GLU A 244 3.57 -11.75 2.17
C GLU A 244 4.28 -10.44 2.52
N LEU A 245 5.59 -10.54 2.84
CA LEU A 245 6.44 -9.37 3.07
C LEU A 245 7.22 -8.95 1.80
N ALA A 246 6.94 -9.56 0.65
CA ALA A 246 7.55 -9.20 -0.60
C ALA A 246 7.08 -7.82 -1.09
N TYR A 247 7.88 -7.19 -1.92
CA TYR A 247 7.47 -6.00 -2.67
C TYR A 247 7.14 -6.41 -4.10
N PRO A 248 5.87 -6.69 -4.36
CA PRO A 248 5.48 -7.53 -5.49
C PRO A 248 5.54 -6.88 -6.87
N ASP A 249 5.81 -5.61 -6.97
CA ASP A 249 6.24 -4.90 -8.17
C ASP A 249 6.50 -3.41 -7.89
N PRO A 250 7.64 -2.85 -8.35
CA PRO A 250 8.00 -1.45 -8.11
C PRO A 250 7.12 -0.46 -8.86
N THR A 251 6.46 -0.87 -9.92
CA THR A 251 5.61 0.03 -10.71
C THR A 251 4.29 0.33 -10.02
N LEU A 252 3.86 -0.52 -9.07
CA LEU A 252 2.68 -0.31 -8.24
C LEU A 252 3.00 0.41 -6.92
N GLN A 253 4.01 1.24 -6.86
CA GLN A 253 4.65 1.88 -5.70
C GLN A 253 3.76 2.61 -4.69
N THR A 254 2.57 2.30 -4.67
CA THR A 254 1.57 2.87 -3.83
C THR A 254 1.27 1.89 -2.74
N GLY A 255 1.47 2.27 -1.53
CA GLY A 255 1.02 1.73 -0.27
C GLY A 255 0.14 0.48 -0.19
N ILE A 256 0.38 -0.52 -1.03
CA ILE A 256 -0.39 -1.79 -1.11
C ILE A 256 0.37 -2.97 -0.50
N PHE A 257 1.30 -2.67 0.39
CA PHE A 257 2.03 -3.66 1.17
C PHE A 257 1.06 -4.45 2.06
N LEU A 258 1.33 -5.75 2.25
CA LEU A 258 0.51 -6.66 3.05
C LEU A 258 -0.95 -6.84 2.56
N TYR A 259 -1.24 -6.56 1.30
CA TYR A 259 -2.60 -6.68 0.79
C TYR A 259 -3.20 -8.08 0.94
N PRO A 260 -2.47 -9.20 0.70
CA PRO A 260 -2.97 -10.56 0.98
C PRO A 260 -3.39 -10.76 2.44
N ALA A 261 -2.62 -10.21 3.40
CA ALA A 261 -2.94 -10.27 4.82
C ALA A 261 -4.23 -9.50 5.13
N PHE A 262 -4.42 -8.33 4.52
CA PHE A 262 -5.65 -7.56 4.69
C PHE A 262 -6.88 -8.34 4.21
N VAL A 263 -6.84 -8.90 3.00
CA VAL A 263 -7.94 -9.69 2.43
C VAL A 263 -8.20 -10.96 3.25
N ARG A 264 -7.15 -11.63 3.74
CA ARG A 264 -7.28 -12.82 4.59
C ARG A 264 -7.89 -12.47 5.96
N GLY A 265 -7.51 -11.33 6.53
CA GLY A 265 -8.12 -10.80 7.74
C GLY A 265 -9.62 -10.54 7.56
N GLU A 266 -10.02 -9.95 6.44
CA GLU A 266 -11.43 -9.76 6.10
C GLU A 266 -12.20 -11.10 5.96
N ALA A 267 -11.56 -12.12 5.37
CA ALA A 267 -12.15 -13.45 5.26
C ALA A 267 -12.36 -14.07 6.66
N TYR A 268 -11.37 -14.00 7.53
CA TYR A 268 -11.51 -14.47 8.91
C TYR A 268 -12.59 -13.71 9.69
N LEU A 269 -12.70 -12.39 9.51
CA LEU A 269 -13.79 -11.61 10.13
C LEU A 269 -15.17 -12.13 9.73
N ARG A 270 -15.38 -12.42 8.45
CA ARG A 270 -16.66 -12.92 7.93
C ARG A 270 -16.96 -14.34 8.39
N GLU A 271 -15.94 -15.18 8.56
CA GLU A 271 -16.08 -16.51 9.17
C GLU A 271 -16.29 -16.48 10.71
N GLY A 272 -16.26 -15.29 11.32
CA GLY A 272 -16.36 -15.18 12.79
C GLY A 272 -15.08 -15.58 13.55
N LYS A 273 -13.96 -15.71 12.86
CA LYS A 273 -12.64 -16.09 13.42
C LYS A 273 -11.86 -14.83 13.85
N GLY A 274 -12.33 -14.20 14.94
CA GLY A 274 -11.81 -12.91 15.40
C GLY A 274 -10.33 -12.92 15.78
N GLY A 275 -9.84 -14.00 16.38
CA GLY A 275 -8.43 -14.13 16.77
C GLY A 275 -7.48 -14.16 15.56
N GLU A 276 -7.82 -14.95 14.55
CA GLU A 276 -7.07 -15.06 13.29
C GLU A 276 -7.14 -13.75 12.51
N ALA A 277 -8.31 -13.11 12.47
CA ALA A 277 -8.46 -11.81 11.84
C ALA A 277 -7.58 -10.74 12.50
N ALA A 278 -7.57 -10.67 13.83
CA ALA A 278 -6.72 -9.74 14.58
C ALA A 278 -5.24 -9.97 14.29
N ALA A 279 -4.78 -11.23 14.19
CA ALA A 279 -3.40 -11.56 13.86
C ALA A 279 -2.98 -11.02 12.47
N GLU A 280 -3.88 -11.07 11.49
CA GLU A 280 -3.62 -10.53 10.15
C GLU A 280 -3.52 -8.99 10.15
N PHE A 281 -4.46 -8.30 10.78
CA PHE A 281 -4.44 -6.84 10.81
C PHE A 281 -3.32 -6.27 11.69
N GLN A 282 -2.90 -7.00 12.74
CA GLN A 282 -1.78 -6.61 13.60
C GLN A 282 -0.45 -6.51 12.82
N LYS A 283 -0.32 -7.19 11.67
CA LYS A 283 0.87 -7.11 10.80
C LYS A 283 1.15 -5.69 10.33
N TYR A 284 0.13 -4.85 10.12
CA TYR A 284 0.32 -3.45 9.75
C TYR A 284 1.01 -2.61 10.83
N ALA A 285 0.75 -2.90 12.09
CA ALA A 285 1.46 -2.26 13.21
C ALA A 285 2.87 -2.86 13.38
N THR A 286 3.01 -4.17 13.23
CA THR A 286 4.30 -4.88 13.34
C THR A 286 5.28 -4.45 12.26
N TYR A 287 4.83 -4.32 11.00
CA TYR A 287 5.65 -3.96 9.84
C TYR A 287 5.39 -2.52 9.39
N ARG A 288 5.24 -1.60 10.32
CA ARG A 288 4.86 -0.21 10.03
C ARG A 288 5.87 0.54 9.15
N THR A 289 7.16 0.17 9.19
CA THR A 289 8.21 0.77 8.34
C THR A 289 8.12 0.30 6.89
N ALA A 290 7.53 -0.86 6.66
CA ALA A 290 7.23 -1.37 5.33
C ALA A 290 5.87 -0.85 4.84
N ALA A 291 4.84 -0.87 5.68
CA ALA A 291 3.50 -0.36 5.35
C ALA A 291 3.46 1.17 5.17
N VAL A 292 4.34 1.90 5.84
CA VAL A 292 4.46 3.37 5.84
C VAL A 292 3.10 4.08 5.87
N ASN A 293 2.79 4.92 4.87
CA ASN A 293 1.55 5.69 4.73
C ASN A 293 0.44 4.98 3.94
N CYS A 294 0.50 3.64 3.82
CA CYS A 294 -0.55 2.85 3.19
C CYS A 294 -1.90 3.07 3.88
N PRO A 295 -2.95 3.52 3.17
CA PRO A 295 -4.27 3.74 3.76
C PRO A 295 -4.88 2.50 4.43
N LEU A 296 -4.50 1.29 3.96
CA LEU A 296 -4.91 0.03 4.61
C LEU A 296 -4.39 -0.08 6.05
N GLY A 297 -3.26 0.58 6.39
CA GLY A 297 -2.75 0.63 7.76
C GLY A 297 -3.73 1.32 8.72
N ALA A 298 -4.39 2.40 8.27
CA ALA A 298 -5.45 3.03 9.04
C ALA A 298 -6.70 2.15 9.12
N LEU A 299 -7.11 1.53 8.00
CA LEU A 299 -8.26 0.62 7.98
C LEU A 299 -8.02 -0.65 8.81
N ALA A 300 -6.78 -1.16 8.86
CA ALA A 300 -6.42 -2.31 9.70
C ALA A 300 -6.73 -2.05 11.19
N GLN A 301 -6.57 -0.80 11.66
CA GLN A 301 -6.92 -0.42 13.02
C GLN A 301 -8.43 -0.54 13.28
N LEU A 302 -9.28 -0.14 12.31
CA LEU A 302 -10.72 -0.35 12.39
C LEU A 302 -11.07 -1.85 12.40
N GLN A 303 -10.42 -2.62 11.52
CA GLN A 303 -10.66 -4.06 11.43
C GLN A 303 -10.20 -4.81 12.69
N LEU A 304 -9.16 -4.33 13.39
CA LEU A 304 -8.79 -4.84 14.72
C LEU A 304 -9.92 -4.64 15.73
N GLY A 305 -10.58 -3.48 15.72
CA GLY A 305 -11.75 -3.25 16.55
C GLY A 305 -12.85 -4.27 16.30
N ARG A 306 -13.16 -4.55 15.03
CA ARG A 306 -14.14 -5.57 14.63
C ARG A 306 -13.72 -6.98 15.04
N SER A 307 -12.44 -7.30 14.93
CA SER A 307 -11.86 -8.59 15.31
C SER A 307 -12.01 -8.85 16.81
N TYR A 308 -11.71 -7.86 17.64
CA TYR A 308 -11.82 -7.98 19.11
C TYR A 308 -13.27 -8.09 19.58
N LEU A 309 -14.25 -7.55 18.83
CA LEU A 309 -15.67 -7.79 19.14
C LEU A 309 -16.06 -9.26 18.97
N LEU A 310 -15.55 -9.92 17.94
CA LEU A 310 -15.81 -11.35 17.71
C LEU A 310 -15.21 -12.25 18.81
N THR A 311 -14.12 -11.81 19.44
CA THR A 311 -13.51 -12.54 20.58
C THR A 311 -14.05 -12.07 21.95
N SER A 312 -15.05 -11.20 21.96
CA SER A 312 -15.62 -10.61 23.19
C SER A 312 -14.65 -9.77 24.00
N GLU A 313 -13.56 -9.30 23.40
CA GLU A 313 -12.57 -8.42 24.02
C GLU A 313 -12.98 -6.95 23.89
N VAL A 314 -14.11 -6.60 24.52
CA VAL A 314 -14.80 -5.31 24.34
C VAL A 314 -13.91 -4.10 24.63
N ASP A 315 -13.02 -4.16 25.62
CA ASP A 315 -12.12 -3.03 25.94
C ASP A 315 -11.06 -2.83 24.87
N LYS A 316 -10.48 -3.90 24.34
CA LYS A 316 -9.56 -3.81 23.20
C LYS A 316 -10.27 -3.29 21.95
N ALA A 317 -11.49 -3.75 21.70
CA ALA A 317 -12.29 -3.27 20.59
C ALA A 317 -12.54 -1.76 20.72
N ARG A 318 -12.97 -1.30 21.89
CA ARG A 318 -13.19 0.13 22.17
C ARG A 318 -11.93 0.95 21.92
N THR A 319 -10.78 0.49 22.41
CA THR A 319 -9.49 1.14 22.20
C THR A 319 -9.17 1.24 20.72
N ALA A 320 -9.28 0.14 19.96
CA ALA A 320 -8.97 0.12 18.53
C ALA A 320 -9.87 1.07 17.71
N TYR A 321 -11.19 1.09 17.99
CA TYR A 321 -12.10 2.07 17.37
C TYR A 321 -11.75 3.50 17.73
N GLN A 322 -11.41 3.77 18.99
CA GLN A 322 -11.04 5.11 19.43
C GLN A 322 -9.74 5.60 18.79
N GLU A 323 -8.76 4.73 18.63
CA GLU A 323 -7.51 5.03 17.94
C GLU A 323 -7.77 5.33 16.46
N PHE A 324 -8.60 4.53 15.77
CA PHE A 324 -9.01 4.79 14.40
C PHE A 324 -9.72 6.14 14.26
N LEU A 325 -10.73 6.41 15.10
CA LEU A 325 -11.49 7.65 15.06
C LEU A 325 -10.64 8.88 15.45
N THR A 326 -9.66 8.71 16.32
CA THR A 326 -8.68 9.75 16.65
C THR A 326 -7.76 10.03 15.47
N LEU A 327 -7.29 8.98 14.78
CA LEU A 327 -6.50 9.10 13.56
C LEU A 327 -7.28 9.84 12.46
N TRP A 328 -8.57 9.55 12.34
CA TRP A 328 -9.49 10.11 11.35
C TRP A 328 -10.33 11.29 11.87
N LYS A 329 -9.87 12.00 12.91
CA LYS A 329 -10.60 13.13 13.50
C LYS A 329 -10.88 14.27 12.50
N ASP A 330 -9.96 14.48 11.56
CA ASP A 330 -10.03 15.49 10.51
C ASP A 330 -10.38 14.88 9.13
N ALA A 331 -10.95 13.67 9.12
CA ALA A 331 -11.37 12.97 7.91
C ALA A 331 -12.59 13.66 7.29
N ASP A 332 -12.73 13.52 5.96
CA ASP A 332 -13.92 13.99 5.28
C ASP A 332 -15.16 13.26 5.81
N PRO A 333 -16.24 13.99 6.11
CA PRO A 333 -17.38 13.42 6.83
C PRO A 333 -18.23 12.47 5.99
N ASP A 334 -18.10 12.47 4.67
CA ASP A 334 -18.91 11.70 3.72
C ASP A 334 -18.34 10.33 3.37
N ILE A 335 -17.22 9.91 3.96
CA ILE A 335 -16.59 8.62 3.69
C ILE A 335 -17.45 7.48 4.26
N PRO A 336 -17.91 6.51 3.42
CA PRO A 336 -18.82 5.46 3.87
C PRO A 336 -18.29 4.62 5.03
N ILE A 337 -17.01 4.19 4.98
CA ILE A 337 -16.42 3.37 6.05
C ILE A 337 -16.29 4.14 7.38
N LEU A 338 -16.15 5.47 7.35
CA LEU A 338 -16.13 6.30 8.57
C LEU A 338 -17.52 6.32 9.23
N HIS A 339 -18.60 6.41 8.42
CA HIS A 339 -19.95 6.32 8.95
C HIS A 339 -20.20 4.98 9.63
N GLN A 340 -19.76 3.89 9.01
CA GLN A 340 -19.87 2.55 9.60
C GLN A 340 -19.10 2.48 10.93
N ALA A 341 -17.85 2.93 10.96
CA ALA A 341 -17.02 2.92 12.17
C ALA A 341 -17.64 3.71 13.33
N LYS A 342 -18.18 4.90 13.04
CA LYS A 342 -18.87 5.72 14.04
C LYS A 342 -20.13 5.03 14.60
N ALA A 343 -20.93 4.42 13.72
CA ALA A 343 -22.12 3.70 14.12
C ALA A 343 -21.82 2.43 14.95
N GLU A 344 -20.73 1.72 14.59
CA GLU A 344 -20.24 0.56 15.34
C GLU A 344 -19.71 0.98 16.72
N PHE A 345 -18.89 2.01 16.79
CA PHE A 345 -18.34 2.51 18.06
C PHE A 345 -19.40 3.04 19.02
N ALA A 346 -20.44 3.70 18.51
CA ALA A 346 -21.55 4.20 19.34
C ALA A 346 -22.25 3.08 20.11
N LYS A 347 -22.31 1.86 19.56
CA LYS A 347 -22.90 0.69 20.23
C LYS A 347 -22.04 0.15 21.39
N LEU A 348 -20.76 0.54 21.45
CA LEU A 348 -19.82 0.12 22.49
C LEU A 348 -19.75 1.09 23.68
N GLN A 349 -20.40 2.24 23.55
CA GLN A 349 -20.49 3.18 24.67
C GLN A 349 -21.52 2.69 25.70
N PRO A 350 -21.24 2.81 27.00
CA PRO A 350 -22.26 2.55 28.01
C PRO A 350 -23.47 3.42 27.72
N LEU A 351 -24.67 2.84 27.82
CA LEU A 351 -25.90 3.64 27.79
C LEU A 351 -25.74 4.76 28.83
N ALA A 352 -25.76 6.00 28.40
CA ALA A 352 -25.78 7.12 29.32
C ALA A 352 -27.05 6.98 30.18
N ASN A 353 -26.86 6.69 31.49
CA ASN A 353 -27.93 6.64 32.47
C ASN A 353 -28.52 8.03 32.66
#